data_0a243fb3318c88068b52a5a1d12df3d9
#
_entry.id   0a243fb3318c88068b52a5a1d12df3d9
#
_cell.length_a   1.000
_cell.length_b   1.000
_cell.length_c   1.000
_cell.angle_alpha   90.00
_cell.angle_beta   90.00
_cell.angle_gamma   90.00
#
_symmetry.space_group_name_H-M   'P 1'
#
loop_
_entity.id
_entity.type
_entity.pdbx_description
1 polymer ?
#
loop_
_entity_poly.entity_id
_entity_poly.type
_entity_poly.pdbx_seq_one_letter_code
_entity_poly.pdbx_strand_id
1 'polypeptide(L)'
;IYEEFQPKDENGEATPDAIGSSTVSESWGSSITQRMILAMVVFLVAATIYVAVRLQKIMAFAAISALIIDGIVIAGIYALFGFEVSPAVIIGLLTVLTFSIYDSVIVFDKVDENTTGLEGQRSKTYAELTNLAINQTVMRSISTSVISALPIIALFIVAIWLMGIGTLRDLALIQFIGVIEGIFSSIFFATTLLVTLANKRKSVKKHNEVVAAYRAEGSRVSDASGEKPLRTVASPAAAAQPTAAGAGRAGPAGRN
;
A
#
# COMPACT_ATOMS: atom_id res chain seq x y z
N ILE A 1 3.20 -16.28 43.43
CA ILE A 1 3.72 -17.37 42.59
C ILE A 1 4.76 -18.16 43.36
N TYR A 2 5.81 -17.54 43.95
CA TYR A 2 6.83 -18.27 44.72
C TYR A 2 6.25 -19.06 45.90
N GLU A 3 5.36 -18.46 46.69
CA GLU A 3 4.71 -19.10 47.82
C GLU A 3 3.81 -20.28 47.41
N GLU A 4 3.27 -20.27 46.19
CA GLU A 4 2.32 -21.27 45.71
C GLU A 4 3.01 -22.41 44.96
N PHE A 5 4.04 -22.09 44.15
CA PHE A 5 4.68 -23.07 43.26
C PHE A 5 6.07 -23.54 43.73
N GLN A 6 6.73 -22.81 44.64
CA GLN A 6 8.07 -23.08 45.17
C GLN A 6 9.05 -23.61 44.10
N PRO A 7 9.31 -22.82 43.02
CA PRO A 7 10.18 -23.27 41.95
C PRO A 7 11.58 -23.54 42.49
N LYS A 8 12.20 -24.59 41.98
CA LYS A 8 13.53 -25.07 42.40
C LYS A 8 14.56 -24.64 41.38
N ASP A 9 15.76 -24.27 41.88
CA ASP A 9 16.94 -24.00 41.05
C ASP A 9 17.55 -25.30 40.51
N GLU A 10 18.65 -25.18 39.75
CA GLU A 10 19.39 -26.34 39.22
C GLU A 10 19.92 -27.28 40.30
N ASN A 11 20.06 -26.83 41.57
CA ASN A 11 20.50 -27.62 42.71
C ASN A 11 19.33 -28.26 43.46
N GLY A 12 18.11 -27.96 43.04
CA GLY A 12 16.88 -28.52 43.66
C GLY A 12 16.39 -27.75 44.89
N GLU A 13 16.98 -26.59 45.22
CA GLU A 13 16.52 -25.74 46.31
C GLU A 13 15.45 -24.75 45.83
N ALA A 14 14.40 -24.57 46.63
CA ALA A 14 13.34 -23.60 46.34
C ALA A 14 13.85 -22.18 46.62
N THR A 15 14.10 -21.41 45.56
CA THR A 15 14.61 -20.03 45.65
C THR A 15 13.75 -19.08 44.84
N PRO A 16 13.58 -17.82 45.31
CA PRO A 16 12.91 -16.79 44.53
C PRO A 16 13.63 -16.49 43.18
N ASP A 17 14.94 -16.75 43.14
CA ASP A 17 15.79 -16.50 41.95
C ASP A 17 15.55 -17.53 40.84
N ALA A 18 14.95 -18.71 41.18
CA ALA A 18 14.49 -19.68 40.20
C ALA A 18 13.32 -19.13 39.35
N ILE A 19 12.67 -18.07 39.82
CA ILE A 19 11.71 -17.30 39.00
C ILE A 19 12.50 -16.27 38.22
N GLY A 20 12.76 -16.55 36.97
CA GLY A 20 13.36 -15.56 36.06
C GLY A 20 12.43 -14.33 35.90
N SER A 21 12.47 -13.41 36.86
CA SER A 21 11.90 -12.08 36.67
C SER A 21 12.87 -11.27 35.82
N SER A 22 12.65 -11.22 34.53
CA SER A 22 13.29 -10.21 33.69
C SER A 22 12.65 -8.86 33.99
N THR A 23 13.06 -8.24 35.08
CA THR A 23 12.82 -6.82 35.28
C THR A 23 13.71 -6.09 34.29
N VAL A 24 13.11 -5.75 33.13
CA VAL A 24 13.74 -4.84 32.19
C VAL A 24 13.99 -3.54 32.95
N SER A 25 15.26 -3.19 33.19
CA SER A 25 15.59 -1.98 33.92
C SER A 25 15.00 -0.77 33.15
N GLU A 26 14.49 0.20 33.86
CA GLU A 26 13.91 1.43 33.31
C GLU A 26 14.88 2.10 32.32
N SER A 27 16.19 2.06 32.61
CA SER A 27 17.27 2.55 31.74
C SER A 27 17.39 1.77 30.43
N TRP A 28 17.15 0.46 30.44
CA TRP A 28 17.18 -0.38 29.25
C TRP A 28 15.95 -0.11 28.36
N GLY A 29 14.77 0.01 28.95
CA GLY A 29 13.54 0.35 28.25
C GLY A 29 13.64 1.72 27.56
N SER A 30 14.13 2.74 28.26
CA SER A 30 14.30 4.08 27.70
C SER A 30 15.32 4.12 26.57
N SER A 31 16.45 3.40 26.71
CA SER A 31 17.50 3.30 25.68
C SER A 31 16.99 2.64 24.41
N ILE A 32 16.18 1.57 24.52
CA ILE A 32 15.57 0.91 23.36
C ILE A 32 14.57 1.83 22.68
N THR A 33 13.67 2.46 23.44
CA THR A 33 12.67 3.38 22.90
C THR A 33 13.34 4.52 22.14
N GLN A 34 14.39 5.11 22.69
CA GLN A 34 15.13 6.17 21.99
C GLN A 34 15.77 5.69 20.68
N ARG A 35 16.36 4.50 20.66
CA ARG A 35 16.92 3.91 19.43
C ARG A 35 15.87 3.58 18.40
N MET A 36 14.68 3.13 18.83
CA MET A 36 13.54 2.86 17.93
C MET A 36 13.00 4.15 17.30
N ILE A 37 12.85 5.22 18.08
CA ILE A 37 12.44 6.54 17.55
C ILE A 37 13.49 7.04 16.56
N LEU A 38 14.77 6.93 16.88
CA LEU A 38 15.85 7.30 15.98
C LEU A 38 15.79 6.51 14.66
N ALA A 39 15.58 5.20 14.72
CA ALA A 39 15.44 4.36 13.54
C ALA A 39 14.24 4.78 12.68
N MET A 40 13.11 5.12 13.30
CA MET A 40 11.92 5.64 12.61
C MET A 40 12.21 6.96 11.89
N VAL A 41 12.88 7.89 12.56
CA VAL A 41 13.26 9.19 11.95
C VAL A 41 14.24 8.99 10.79
N VAL A 42 15.27 8.17 10.97
CA VAL A 42 16.23 7.85 9.90
C VAL A 42 15.52 7.22 8.70
N PHE A 43 14.61 6.28 8.96
CA PHE A 43 13.79 5.66 7.91
C PHE A 43 12.94 6.70 7.15
N LEU A 44 12.21 7.56 7.85
CA LEU A 44 11.38 8.59 7.22
C LEU A 44 12.22 9.58 6.39
N VAL A 45 13.40 9.95 6.87
CA VAL A 45 14.32 10.82 6.12
C VAL A 45 14.80 10.10 4.86
N ALA A 46 15.27 8.86 4.98
CA ALA A 46 15.73 8.07 3.83
C ALA A 46 14.62 7.86 2.80
N ALA A 47 13.42 7.51 3.25
CA ALA A 47 12.24 7.37 2.42
C ALA A 47 11.88 8.68 1.71
N THR A 48 11.92 9.80 2.42
CA THR A 48 11.66 11.13 1.84
C THR A 48 12.66 11.46 0.73
N ILE A 49 13.95 11.23 0.98
CA ILE A 49 15.01 11.46 -0.02
C ILE A 49 14.79 10.57 -1.25
N TYR A 50 14.53 9.28 -1.05
CA TYR A 50 14.28 8.33 -2.14
C TYR A 50 13.10 8.77 -3.01
N VAL A 51 11.97 9.07 -2.40
CA VAL A 51 10.75 9.48 -3.08
C VAL A 51 10.91 10.85 -3.77
N ALA A 52 11.62 11.79 -3.14
CA ALA A 52 11.88 13.12 -3.72
C ALA A 52 12.78 13.08 -4.95
N VAL A 53 13.71 12.12 -5.01
CA VAL A 53 14.57 11.90 -6.18
C VAL A 53 13.82 11.17 -7.30
N ARG A 54 12.93 10.24 -6.94
CA ARG A 54 12.26 9.36 -7.90
C ARG A 54 11.02 10.00 -8.54
N LEU A 55 10.26 10.79 -7.79
CA LEU A 55 8.96 11.32 -8.20
C LEU A 55 8.96 12.85 -8.33
N GLN A 56 8.00 13.37 -9.07
CA GLN A 56 7.74 14.81 -9.11
C GLN A 56 7.37 15.35 -7.72
N LYS A 57 7.73 16.61 -7.44
CA LYS A 57 7.57 17.24 -6.12
C LYS A 57 6.19 17.07 -5.49
N ILE A 58 5.11 17.11 -6.28
CA ILE A 58 3.75 16.98 -5.75
C ILE A 58 3.40 15.54 -5.43
N MET A 59 3.89 14.60 -6.25
CA MET A 59 3.74 13.16 -6.02
C MET A 59 4.55 12.75 -4.81
N ALA A 60 5.79 13.26 -4.68
CA ALA A 60 6.63 13.03 -3.51
C ALA A 60 5.94 13.51 -2.23
N PHE A 61 5.38 14.72 -2.24
CA PHE A 61 4.64 15.24 -1.09
C PHE A 61 3.41 14.38 -0.75
N ALA A 62 2.66 13.94 -1.76
CA ALA A 62 1.50 13.06 -1.57
C ALA A 62 1.91 11.70 -0.98
N ALA A 63 2.99 11.07 -1.50
CA ALA A 63 3.50 9.80 -1.02
C ALA A 63 3.97 9.86 0.43
N ILE A 64 4.74 10.90 0.79
CA ILE A 64 5.23 11.06 2.18
C ILE A 64 4.07 11.35 3.14
N SER A 65 3.09 12.16 2.71
CA SER A 65 1.90 12.42 3.53
C SER A 65 1.07 11.15 3.74
N ALA A 66 0.92 10.31 2.71
CA ALA A 66 0.25 9.02 2.82
C ALA A 66 1.01 8.11 3.79
N LEU A 67 2.33 7.99 3.67
CA LEU A 67 3.16 7.19 4.55
C LEU A 67 3.02 7.57 6.04
N ILE A 68 3.00 8.88 6.34
CA ILE A 68 2.81 9.35 7.71
C ILE A 68 1.42 8.95 8.23
N ILE A 69 0.40 9.05 7.38
CA ILE A 69 -0.97 8.67 7.74
C ILE A 69 -1.07 7.16 7.95
N ASP A 70 -0.43 6.35 7.11
CA ASP A 70 -0.36 4.90 7.27
C ASP A 70 0.22 4.54 8.65
N GLY A 71 1.33 5.18 9.03
CA GLY A 71 1.92 5.02 10.36
C GLY A 71 0.96 5.40 11.49
N ILE A 72 0.22 6.50 11.35
CA ILE A 72 -0.77 6.95 12.32
C ILE A 72 -1.95 5.98 12.41
N VAL A 73 -2.45 5.50 11.27
CA VAL A 73 -3.59 4.55 11.22
C VAL A 73 -3.20 3.24 11.90
N ILE A 74 -2.03 2.69 11.57
CA ILE A 74 -1.54 1.46 12.19
C ILE A 74 -1.34 1.64 13.70
N ALA A 75 -0.72 2.76 14.12
CA ALA A 75 -0.57 3.08 15.54
C ALA A 75 -1.93 3.26 16.24
N GLY A 76 -2.90 3.87 15.54
CA GLY A 76 -4.28 4.00 16.03
C GLY A 76 -4.98 2.66 16.22
N ILE A 77 -4.80 1.72 15.29
CA ILE A 77 -5.33 0.35 15.42
C ILE A 77 -4.69 -0.34 16.64
N TYR A 78 -3.37 -0.23 16.81
CA TYR A 78 -2.67 -0.79 17.97
C TYR A 78 -3.19 -0.22 19.29
N ALA A 79 -3.39 1.09 19.35
CA ALA A 79 -3.93 1.76 20.54
C ALA A 79 -5.39 1.36 20.82
N LEU A 80 -6.20 1.20 19.78
CA LEU A 80 -7.62 0.84 19.90
C LEU A 80 -7.81 -0.56 20.49
N PHE A 81 -6.97 -1.52 20.07
CA PHE A 81 -7.04 -2.89 20.55
C PHE A 81 -6.18 -3.14 21.81
N GLY A 82 -5.44 -2.13 22.29
CA GLY A 82 -4.59 -2.25 23.46
C GLY A 82 -3.41 -3.21 23.29
N PHE A 83 -2.88 -3.34 22.07
CA PHE A 83 -1.72 -4.20 21.81
C PHE A 83 -0.44 -3.59 22.38
N GLU A 84 0.43 -4.43 22.92
CA GLU A 84 1.72 -4.01 23.46
C GLU A 84 2.69 -3.65 22.33
N VAL A 85 3.42 -2.54 22.52
CA VAL A 85 4.44 -2.09 21.56
C VAL A 85 5.80 -2.64 21.98
N SER A 86 6.18 -3.77 21.39
CA SER A 86 7.49 -4.37 21.56
C SER A 86 8.49 -3.88 20.49
N PRO A 87 9.81 -4.08 20.65
CA PRO A 87 10.79 -3.80 19.61
C PRO A 87 10.49 -4.51 18.27
N ALA A 88 9.91 -5.71 18.32
CA ALA A 88 9.50 -6.47 17.15
C ALA A 88 8.38 -5.76 16.37
N VAL A 89 7.46 -5.11 17.08
CA VAL A 89 6.37 -4.31 16.48
C VAL A 89 6.94 -3.14 15.67
N ILE A 90 7.94 -2.44 16.20
CA ILE A 90 8.55 -1.31 15.49
C ILE A 90 9.30 -1.79 14.23
N ILE A 91 10.00 -2.92 14.30
CA ILE A 91 10.65 -3.52 13.12
C ILE A 91 9.60 -3.91 12.09
N GLY A 92 8.51 -4.52 12.52
CA GLY A 92 7.38 -4.87 11.66
C GLY A 92 6.73 -3.64 11.03
N LEU A 93 6.54 -2.56 11.79
CA LEU A 93 6.00 -1.30 11.30
C LEU A 93 6.89 -0.70 10.20
N LEU A 94 8.21 -0.62 10.41
CA LEU A 94 9.14 -0.13 9.39
C LEU A 94 9.10 -0.96 8.12
N THR A 95 8.97 -2.28 8.26
CA THR A 95 8.84 -3.19 7.11
C THR A 95 7.56 -2.91 6.32
N VAL A 96 6.43 -2.77 7.01
CA VAL A 96 5.13 -2.45 6.39
C VAL A 96 5.16 -1.10 5.69
N LEU A 97 5.71 -0.07 6.34
CA LEU A 97 5.85 1.25 5.73
C LEU A 97 6.73 1.22 4.46
N THR A 98 7.74 0.32 4.42
CA THR A 98 8.54 0.10 3.22
C THR A 98 7.70 -0.49 2.07
N PHE A 99 6.81 -1.43 2.35
CA PHE A 99 5.88 -1.96 1.34
C PHE A 99 4.90 -0.89 0.86
N SER A 100 4.36 -0.07 1.76
CA SER A 100 3.44 1.03 1.41
C SER A 100 4.09 2.04 0.48
N ILE A 101 5.36 2.44 0.76
CA ILE A 101 6.12 3.33 -0.13
C ILE A 101 6.31 2.69 -1.51
N TYR A 102 6.74 1.42 -1.53
CA TYR A 102 7.01 0.72 -2.79
C TYR A 102 5.78 0.69 -3.69
N ASP A 103 4.62 0.36 -3.12
CA ASP A 103 3.37 0.29 -3.85
C ASP A 103 2.90 1.67 -4.33
N SER A 104 2.98 2.68 -3.47
CA SER A 104 2.68 4.07 -3.83
C SER A 104 3.58 4.60 -4.95
N VAL A 105 4.88 4.29 -4.92
CA VAL A 105 5.83 4.71 -5.97
C VAL A 105 5.47 4.09 -7.32
N ILE A 106 5.08 2.81 -7.36
CA ILE A 106 4.67 2.14 -8.61
C ILE A 106 3.42 2.80 -9.20
N VAL A 107 2.42 3.08 -8.39
CA VAL A 107 1.20 3.75 -8.83
C VAL A 107 1.50 5.15 -9.34
N PHE A 108 2.32 5.92 -8.62
CA PHE A 108 2.66 7.30 -8.99
C PHE A 108 3.56 7.38 -10.22
N ASP A 109 4.48 6.44 -10.41
CA ASP A 109 5.29 6.32 -11.62
C ASP A 109 4.38 6.13 -12.85
N LYS A 110 3.33 5.31 -12.70
CA LYS A 110 2.34 5.13 -13.77
C LYS A 110 1.44 6.34 -13.99
N VAL A 111 1.12 7.08 -12.92
CA VAL A 111 0.42 8.37 -13.04
C VAL A 111 1.30 9.37 -13.78
N ASP A 112 2.59 9.44 -13.47
CA ASP A 112 3.55 10.31 -14.15
C ASP A 112 3.63 10.00 -15.63
N GLU A 113 3.76 8.72 -15.98
CA GLU A 113 3.77 8.25 -17.37
C GLU A 113 2.49 8.69 -18.11
N ASN A 114 1.32 8.47 -17.52
CA ASN A 114 0.03 8.80 -18.14
C ASN A 114 -0.23 10.31 -18.22
N THR A 115 0.38 11.11 -17.35
CA THR A 115 0.23 12.57 -17.33
C THR A 115 1.36 13.31 -18.05
N THR A 116 2.35 12.61 -18.55
CA THR A 116 3.39 13.18 -19.39
C THR A 116 2.77 13.71 -20.68
N GLY A 117 3.07 14.97 -21.03
CA GLY A 117 2.48 15.63 -22.20
C GLY A 117 1.03 16.11 -22.01
N LEU A 118 0.61 16.34 -20.78
CA LEU A 118 -0.74 16.77 -20.40
C LEU A 118 -1.24 17.96 -21.23
N GLU A 119 -0.36 18.92 -21.58
CA GLU A 119 -0.72 20.12 -22.34
C GLU A 119 -1.19 19.83 -23.78
N GLY A 120 -0.74 18.72 -24.37
CA GLY A 120 -1.14 18.24 -25.69
C GLY A 120 -2.43 17.42 -25.71
N GLN A 121 -2.87 16.95 -24.56
CA GLN A 121 -4.02 16.07 -24.43
C GLN A 121 -5.28 16.84 -24.05
N ARG A 122 -6.34 16.75 -24.87
CA ARG A 122 -7.61 17.48 -24.65
C ARG A 122 -8.80 16.60 -24.31
N SER A 123 -8.58 15.28 -24.27
CA SER A 123 -9.68 14.31 -24.11
C SER A 123 -9.94 13.89 -22.65
N LYS A 124 -8.91 13.89 -21.79
CA LYS A 124 -9.00 13.38 -20.42
C LYS A 124 -8.46 14.40 -19.41
N THR A 125 -9.14 14.51 -18.28
CA THR A 125 -8.71 15.31 -17.14
C THR A 125 -7.58 14.62 -16.38
N TYR A 126 -6.86 15.36 -15.53
CA TYR A 126 -5.82 14.79 -14.66
C TYR A 126 -6.35 13.64 -13.77
N ALA A 127 -7.54 13.81 -13.21
CA ALA A 127 -8.18 12.78 -12.38
C ALA A 127 -8.49 11.51 -13.17
N GLU A 128 -8.95 11.63 -14.41
CA GLU A 128 -9.22 10.47 -15.29
C GLU A 128 -7.95 9.74 -15.70
N LEU A 129 -6.86 10.46 -15.93
CA LEU A 129 -5.56 9.87 -16.22
C LEU A 129 -4.98 9.15 -15.00
N THR A 130 -5.16 9.72 -13.81
CA THR A 130 -4.79 9.05 -12.54
C THR A 130 -5.63 7.77 -12.33
N ASN A 131 -6.93 7.83 -12.56
CA ASN A 131 -7.79 6.65 -12.47
C ASN A 131 -7.40 5.56 -13.49
N LEU A 132 -7.00 5.97 -14.70
CA LEU A 132 -6.45 5.05 -15.69
C LEU A 132 -5.16 4.37 -15.19
N ALA A 133 -4.26 5.13 -14.57
CA ALA A 133 -3.03 4.59 -13.99
C ALA A 133 -3.33 3.55 -12.89
N ILE A 134 -4.29 3.85 -12.01
CA ILE A 134 -4.74 2.90 -10.98
C ILE A 134 -5.25 1.62 -11.62
N ASN A 135 -6.13 1.71 -12.62
CA ASN A 135 -6.65 0.53 -13.31
C ASN A 135 -5.57 -0.31 -14.01
N GLN A 136 -4.49 0.31 -14.45
CA GLN A 136 -3.36 -0.36 -15.08
C GLN A 136 -2.43 -1.05 -14.06
N THR A 137 -2.38 -0.54 -12.82
CA THR A 137 -1.46 -1.02 -11.78
C THR A 137 -2.13 -1.89 -10.72
N VAL A 138 -3.45 -1.80 -10.55
CA VAL A 138 -4.19 -2.46 -9.46
C VAL A 138 -3.97 -3.97 -9.41
N MET A 139 -3.97 -4.65 -10.55
CA MET A 139 -3.74 -6.11 -10.57
C MET A 139 -2.33 -6.47 -10.12
N ARG A 140 -1.34 -5.63 -10.44
CA ARG A 140 0.04 -5.80 -10.00
C ARG A 140 0.16 -5.58 -8.49
N SER A 141 -0.42 -4.49 -7.97
CA SER A 141 -0.43 -4.20 -6.54
C SER A 141 -1.12 -5.31 -5.73
N ILE A 142 -2.28 -5.78 -6.17
CA ILE A 142 -2.98 -6.91 -5.53
C ILE A 142 -2.12 -8.18 -5.56
N SER A 143 -1.54 -8.53 -6.71
CA SER A 143 -0.72 -9.73 -6.83
C SER A 143 0.52 -9.66 -5.92
N THR A 144 1.19 -8.52 -5.87
CA THR A 144 2.36 -8.31 -4.99
C THR A 144 1.95 -8.41 -3.52
N SER A 145 0.83 -7.83 -3.15
CA SER A 145 0.32 -7.86 -1.77
C SER A 145 -0.09 -9.27 -1.34
N VAL A 146 -0.75 -10.03 -2.23
CA VAL A 146 -1.09 -11.45 -1.94
C VAL A 146 0.17 -12.28 -1.75
N ILE A 147 1.17 -12.14 -2.63
CA ILE A 147 2.44 -12.86 -2.52
C ILE A 147 3.16 -12.49 -1.22
N SER A 148 3.17 -11.21 -0.84
CA SER A 148 3.79 -10.74 0.40
C SER A 148 3.01 -11.18 1.65
N ALA A 149 1.70 -11.31 1.56
CA ALA A 149 0.85 -11.77 2.67
C ALA A 149 1.04 -13.26 3.00
N LEU A 150 1.38 -14.10 2.02
CA LEU A 150 1.53 -15.55 2.24
C LEU A 150 2.55 -15.90 3.34
N PRO A 151 3.80 -15.41 3.34
CA PRO A 151 4.74 -15.69 4.41
C PRO A 151 4.31 -15.07 5.75
N ILE A 152 3.61 -13.93 5.74
CA ILE A 152 3.09 -13.29 6.95
C ILE A 152 1.99 -14.13 7.57
N ILE A 153 1.06 -14.65 6.77
CA ILE A 153 0.00 -15.57 7.23
C ILE A 153 0.63 -16.85 7.78
N ALA A 154 1.62 -17.41 7.09
CA ALA A 154 2.33 -18.59 7.57
C ALA A 154 3.02 -18.32 8.92
N LEU A 155 3.71 -17.18 9.06
CA LEU A 155 4.33 -16.75 10.29
C LEU A 155 3.29 -16.59 11.41
N PHE A 156 2.15 -16.00 11.11
CA PHE A 156 1.05 -15.77 12.06
C PHE A 156 0.50 -17.11 12.58
N ILE A 157 0.26 -18.07 11.68
CA ILE A 157 -0.21 -19.40 12.05
C ILE A 157 0.83 -20.11 12.94
N VAL A 158 2.09 -20.12 12.53
CA VAL A 158 3.17 -20.78 13.29
C VAL A 158 3.38 -20.11 14.64
N ALA A 159 3.37 -18.79 14.72
CA ALA A 159 3.58 -18.06 15.96
C ALA A 159 2.49 -18.31 16.99
N ILE A 160 1.23 -18.42 16.56
CA ILE A 160 0.09 -18.65 17.47
C ILE A 160 -0.07 -20.13 17.83
N TRP A 161 0.00 -21.02 16.82
CA TRP A 161 -0.39 -22.44 17.01
C TRP A 161 0.75 -23.34 17.44
N LEU A 162 1.97 -23.05 16.96
CA LEU A 162 3.09 -23.98 17.13
C LEU A 162 4.07 -23.56 18.22
N MET A 163 4.36 -22.27 18.34
CA MET A 163 5.46 -21.80 19.20
C MET A 163 5.01 -21.01 20.44
N GLY A 164 3.86 -20.36 20.40
CA GLY A 164 3.39 -19.52 21.53
C GLY A 164 4.32 -18.36 21.89
N ILE A 165 5.28 -18.01 21.00
CA ILE A 165 6.30 -16.98 21.25
C ILE A 165 5.68 -15.61 21.00
N GLY A 166 5.52 -14.80 22.05
CA GLY A 166 4.87 -13.49 22.01
C GLY A 166 5.47 -12.52 20.99
N THR A 167 6.79 -12.45 20.93
CA THR A 167 7.49 -11.52 20.00
C THR A 167 7.25 -11.84 18.52
N LEU A 168 7.18 -13.11 18.13
CA LEU A 168 6.86 -13.51 16.76
C LEU A 168 5.39 -13.28 16.44
N ARG A 169 4.51 -13.46 17.41
CA ARG A 169 3.08 -13.15 17.28
C ARG A 169 2.87 -11.66 17.03
N ASP A 170 3.53 -10.81 17.81
CA ASP A 170 3.43 -9.36 17.69
C ASP A 170 3.96 -8.87 16.32
N LEU A 171 5.09 -9.43 15.88
CA LEU A 171 5.66 -9.16 14.56
C LEU A 171 4.71 -9.55 13.43
N ALA A 172 4.13 -10.75 13.50
CA ALA A 172 3.19 -11.23 12.51
C ALA A 172 1.90 -10.39 12.48
N LEU A 173 1.41 -9.98 13.66
CA LEU A 173 0.20 -9.19 13.79
C LEU A 173 0.35 -7.81 13.15
N ILE A 174 1.44 -7.08 13.46
CA ILE A 174 1.67 -5.75 12.86
C ILE A 174 1.84 -5.83 11.35
N GLN A 175 2.55 -6.86 10.86
CA GLN A 175 2.72 -7.05 9.43
C GLN A 175 1.41 -7.40 8.73
N PHE A 176 0.56 -8.23 9.35
CA PHE A 176 -0.75 -8.58 8.80
C PHE A 176 -1.68 -7.36 8.70
N ILE A 177 -1.79 -6.57 9.77
CA ILE A 177 -2.56 -5.32 9.79
C ILE A 177 -2.02 -4.36 8.74
N GLY A 178 -0.70 -4.21 8.69
CA GLY A 178 -0.07 -3.24 7.81
C GLY A 178 -0.13 -3.60 6.34
N VAL A 179 -0.09 -4.87 5.96
CA VAL A 179 -0.28 -5.28 4.55
C VAL A 179 -1.71 -4.96 4.09
N ILE A 180 -2.71 -5.24 4.94
CA ILE A 180 -4.10 -4.91 4.60
C ILE A 180 -4.28 -3.40 4.46
N GLU A 181 -3.78 -2.64 5.42
CA GLU A 181 -3.86 -1.19 5.42
C GLU A 181 -3.13 -0.59 4.21
N GLY A 182 -1.89 -1.04 3.92
CA GLY A 182 -1.08 -0.56 2.81
C GLY A 182 -1.74 -0.73 1.44
N ILE A 183 -2.47 -1.83 1.20
CA ILE A 183 -3.23 -2.04 -0.04
C ILE A 183 -4.30 -0.96 -0.20
N PHE A 184 -5.05 -0.68 0.87
CA PHE A 184 -6.11 0.33 0.82
C PHE A 184 -5.53 1.73 0.71
N SER A 185 -4.49 2.04 1.46
CA SER A 185 -3.87 3.35 1.50
C SER A 185 -3.24 3.73 0.17
N SER A 186 -2.45 2.86 -0.44
CA SER A 186 -1.75 3.15 -1.71
C SER A 186 -2.73 3.39 -2.87
N ILE A 187 -3.79 2.61 -2.97
CA ILE A 187 -4.74 2.69 -4.08
C ILE A 187 -5.76 3.82 -3.87
N PHE A 188 -6.33 3.94 -2.68
CA PHE A 188 -7.42 4.88 -2.42
C PHE A 188 -6.94 6.21 -1.85
N PHE A 189 -6.12 6.15 -0.79
CA PHE A 189 -5.76 7.35 -0.05
C PHE A 189 -4.66 8.15 -0.76
N ALA A 190 -3.54 7.54 -1.10
CA ALA A 190 -2.41 8.21 -1.73
C ALA A 190 -2.79 8.84 -3.07
N THR A 191 -3.56 8.15 -3.90
CA THR A 191 -4.02 8.63 -5.20
C THR A 191 -5.06 9.74 -5.09
N THR A 192 -6.01 9.64 -4.17
CA THR A 192 -7.00 10.70 -3.91
C THR A 192 -6.32 11.97 -3.40
N LEU A 193 -5.34 11.81 -2.51
CA LEU A 193 -4.53 12.92 -2.01
C LEU A 193 -3.74 13.57 -3.14
N LEU A 194 -3.11 12.77 -4.01
CA LEU A 194 -2.39 13.27 -5.18
C LEU A 194 -3.30 14.09 -6.09
N VAL A 195 -4.46 13.58 -6.48
CA VAL A 195 -5.42 14.30 -7.34
C VAL A 195 -5.88 15.60 -6.70
N THR A 196 -6.17 15.58 -5.40
CA THR A 196 -6.60 16.76 -4.64
C THR A 196 -5.51 17.85 -4.64
N LEU A 197 -4.25 17.45 -4.42
CA LEU A 197 -3.11 18.37 -4.45
C LEU A 197 -2.81 18.85 -5.86
N ALA A 198 -2.88 17.97 -6.86
CA ALA A 198 -2.64 18.32 -8.26
C ALA A 198 -3.68 19.31 -8.78
N ASN A 199 -4.95 19.16 -8.45
CA ASN A 199 -6.03 20.06 -8.83
C ASN A 199 -5.88 21.48 -8.26
N LYS A 200 -5.08 21.67 -7.20
CA LYS A 200 -4.73 23.02 -6.70
C LYS A 200 -3.70 23.73 -7.58
N ARG A 201 -2.98 23.02 -8.46
CA ARG A 201 -2.03 23.64 -9.39
C ARG A 201 -2.74 24.37 -10.53
N LYS A 202 -2.28 25.58 -10.83
CA LYS A 202 -2.82 26.39 -11.92
C LYS A 202 -2.75 25.69 -13.28
N SER A 203 -1.67 24.95 -13.54
CA SER A 203 -1.49 24.18 -14.79
C SER A 203 -2.58 23.12 -14.96
N VAL A 204 -2.82 22.30 -13.92
CA VAL A 204 -3.83 21.23 -13.95
C VAL A 204 -5.24 21.81 -14.04
N LYS A 205 -5.52 22.89 -13.30
CA LYS A 205 -6.80 23.59 -13.38
C LYS A 205 -7.09 24.10 -14.78
N LYS A 206 -6.11 24.79 -15.40
CA LYS A 206 -6.21 25.28 -16.78
C LYS A 206 -6.44 24.13 -17.77
N HIS A 207 -5.72 23.03 -17.62
CA HIS A 207 -5.91 21.83 -18.43
C HIS A 207 -7.32 21.26 -18.30
N ASN A 208 -7.83 21.12 -17.08
CA ASN A 208 -9.19 20.62 -16.85
C ASN A 208 -10.26 21.56 -17.46
N GLU A 209 -10.04 22.87 -17.46
CA GLU A 209 -10.92 23.84 -18.13
C GLU A 209 -10.89 23.65 -19.65
N VAL A 210 -9.73 23.43 -20.26
CA VAL A 210 -9.60 23.14 -21.71
C VAL A 210 -10.31 21.83 -22.07
N VAL A 211 -10.17 20.78 -21.26
CA VAL A 211 -10.89 19.51 -21.48
C VAL A 211 -12.40 19.71 -21.38
N ALA A 212 -12.87 20.47 -20.40
CA ALA A 212 -14.29 20.78 -20.23
C ALA A 212 -14.84 21.58 -21.44
N ALA A 213 -14.11 22.58 -21.93
CA ALA A 213 -14.49 23.36 -23.12
C ALA A 213 -14.55 22.46 -24.37
N TYR A 214 -13.54 21.62 -24.58
CA TYR A 214 -13.50 20.71 -25.73
C TYR A 214 -14.68 19.73 -25.73
N ARG A 215 -15.05 19.19 -24.55
CA ARG A 215 -16.21 18.31 -24.41
C ARG A 215 -17.54 19.03 -24.66
N ALA A 216 -17.66 20.28 -24.20
CA ALA A 216 -18.85 21.08 -24.42
C ALA A 216 -19.04 21.43 -25.90
N GLU A 217 -17.94 21.66 -26.64
CA GLU A 217 -17.97 21.91 -28.08
C GLU A 217 -18.36 20.63 -28.86
N GLY A 218 -17.75 19.49 -28.51
CA GLY A 218 -18.09 18.17 -29.08
C GLY A 218 -19.55 17.79 -28.86
N SER A 219 -20.15 18.08 -27.70
CA SER A 219 -21.56 17.83 -27.44
C SER A 219 -22.48 18.73 -28.29
N ARG A 220 -22.12 19.98 -28.45
CA ARG A 220 -22.90 20.91 -29.32
C ARG A 220 -22.92 20.48 -30.78
N VAL A 221 -21.77 20.00 -31.29
CA VAL A 221 -21.67 19.48 -32.66
C VAL A 221 -22.49 18.22 -32.84
N SER A 222 -22.45 17.30 -31.85
CA SER A 222 -23.26 16.07 -31.83
C SER A 222 -24.76 16.37 -31.79
N ASP A 223 -25.19 17.33 -30.97
CA ASP A 223 -26.61 17.76 -30.90
C ASP A 223 -27.08 18.40 -32.18
N ALA A 224 -26.21 19.20 -32.85
CA ALA A 224 -26.51 19.85 -34.11
C ALA A 224 -26.55 18.87 -35.30
N SER A 225 -25.79 17.79 -35.26
CA SER A 225 -25.75 16.75 -36.31
C SER A 225 -26.81 15.67 -36.14
N GLY A 226 -27.55 15.64 -35.04
CA GLY A 226 -28.52 14.59 -34.73
C GLY A 226 -27.89 13.20 -34.50
N GLU A 227 -26.58 13.15 -34.45
CA GLU A 227 -25.81 11.93 -34.23
C GLU A 227 -25.71 11.65 -32.72
N LYS A 228 -26.10 10.45 -32.27
CA LYS A 228 -25.99 10.06 -30.87
C LYS A 228 -24.57 10.34 -30.35
N PRO A 229 -24.41 10.99 -29.19
CA PRO A 229 -23.10 11.27 -28.64
C PRO A 229 -22.30 9.98 -28.60
N LEU A 230 -21.12 9.96 -29.20
CA LEU A 230 -20.16 8.87 -29.08
C LEU A 230 -20.03 8.55 -27.59
N ARG A 231 -20.60 7.43 -27.20
CA ARG A 231 -20.52 6.90 -25.83
C ARG A 231 -19.06 7.02 -25.41
N THR A 232 -18.79 7.92 -24.50
CA THR A 232 -17.50 7.96 -23.80
C THR A 232 -17.16 6.54 -23.43
N VAL A 233 -16.06 6.04 -23.97
CA VAL A 233 -15.63 4.64 -23.82
C VAL A 233 -15.62 4.34 -22.32
N ALA A 234 -16.70 3.69 -21.88
CA ALA A 234 -16.75 3.11 -20.56
C ALA A 234 -15.67 2.03 -20.50
N SER A 235 -14.84 2.15 -19.51
CA SER A 235 -14.00 1.14 -18.90
C SER A 235 -13.52 -0.02 -19.81
N PRO A 236 -12.20 -0.20 -19.99
CA PRO A 236 -11.66 -1.34 -20.73
C PRO A 236 -11.81 -2.70 -20.03
N ALA A 237 -12.68 -2.82 -19.03
CA ALA A 237 -12.97 -4.09 -18.35
C ALA A 237 -13.73 -5.10 -19.23
N ALA A 238 -14.16 -4.71 -20.44
CA ALA A 238 -14.91 -5.60 -21.34
C ALA A 238 -14.10 -6.20 -22.50
N ALA A 239 -12.81 -5.88 -22.63
CA ALA A 239 -12.00 -6.31 -23.78
C ALA A 239 -11.04 -7.47 -23.51
N ALA A 240 -11.16 -8.15 -22.37
CA ALA A 240 -10.35 -9.34 -22.06
C ALA A 240 -11.19 -10.61 -21.93
N GLN A 241 -12.00 -10.91 -22.95
CA GLN A 241 -12.44 -12.29 -23.14
C GLN A 241 -11.63 -12.89 -24.31
N PRO A 242 -10.83 -13.94 -24.09
CA PRO A 242 -10.26 -14.69 -25.17
C PRO A 242 -11.40 -15.44 -25.88
N THR A 243 -11.64 -15.09 -27.13
CA THR A 243 -12.50 -15.87 -28.02
C THR A 243 -11.86 -17.24 -28.23
N ALA A 244 -12.31 -18.21 -27.48
CA ALA A 244 -12.15 -19.62 -27.79
C ALA A 244 -13.08 -19.94 -28.98
N ALA A 245 -12.56 -19.84 -30.18
CA ALA A 245 -13.20 -20.37 -31.36
C ALA A 245 -12.16 -20.78 -32.38
N GLY A 246 -11.92 -22.05 -32.52
CA GLY A 246 -11.07 -22.60 -33.54
C GLY A 246 -10.74 -24.07 -33.36
N ALA A 247 -11.68 -24.84 -32.84
CA ALA A 247 -11.56 -26.29 -32.96
C ALA A 247 -12.33 -26.78 -34.21
N GLY A 248 -11.63 -27.37 -35.13
CA GLY A 248 -12.17 -28.43 -35.94
C GLY A 248 -12.72 -28.05 -37.32
N ARG A 249 -11.92 -28.23 -38.34
CA ARG A 249 -12.46 -28.90 -39.54
C ARG A 249 -11.33 -29.68 -40.23
N ALA A 250 -11.27 -30.95 -39.96
CA ALA A 250 -10.62 -31.93 -40.77
C ALA A 250 -11.34 -31.99 -42.12
N GLY A 251 -10.64 -31.79 -43.20
CA GLY A 251 -11.11 -32.06 -44.56
C GLY A 251 -10.45 -33.35 -45.09
N PRO A 252 -11.10 -34.13 -45.92
CA PRO A 252 -10.73 -35.51 -46.18
C PRO A 252 -9.62 -35.66 -47.23
N ALA A 253 -8.92 -36.79 -47.11
CA ALA A 253 -7.95 -37.29 -48.03
C ALA A 253 -8.47 -37.41 -49.46
N GLY A 254 -7.66 -37.02 -50.43
CA GLY A 254 -7.80 -37.29 -51.85
C GLY A 254 -6.46 -37.72 -52.42
N ARG A 255 -6.38 -39.00 -52.66
CA ARG A 255 -5.64 -39.80 -53.67
C ARG A 255 -4.79 -39.00 -54.70
N ASN A 256 -3.55 -39.26 -54.79
CA ASN A 256 -2.83 -40.11 -55.81
C ASN A 256 -1.35 -40.17 -55.41
#